data_ae225f1b6d90c8b5aa3aeddd92b6eb55
#
_entry.id   ae225f1b6d90c8b5aa3aeddd92b6eb55
#
_cell.length_a   1.000
_cell.length_b   1.000
_cell.length_c   1.000
_cell.angle_alpha   90.00
_cell.angle_beta   90.00
_cell.angle_gamma   90.00
#
_symmetry.space_group_name_H-M   'P 1'
#
loop_
_entity.id
_entity.type
_entity.pdbx_description
1 polymer ?
#
loop_
_entity_poly.entity_id
_entity_poly.type
_entity_poly.pdbx_seq_one_letter_code
_entity_poly.pdbx_strand_id
1 'polypeptide(L)'
;MCAVPPPHISITGLGYLGLPLAQKFYQHSSRVAAIKRSLTSDDINLPIHLDTFDLGSSDAFQTALWRHHADKPVWFFLLPPSSLTHYADTVKQWAELARACNVQHLIFTSSTSVYGDTARECDETATPDPQTESARQILATEQYLLDSGVPNIDILRLGGLYCAERHPVSRLVQKQNIQGGNRPINIVHRNIAVESLFQTAFNPGGRRLKNIIEPRHPTRREFFTEEAAKLDLPAPDFAPDDSRGKIIRTVCDNGLSL
;
A
#
# COMPACT_ATOMS: atom_id res chain seq x y z
N MET A 1 31.24 3.15 6.68
CA MET A 1 30.12 2.39 7.30
C MET A 1 29.78 1.25 6.37
N CYS A 2 29.90 -0.03 6.82
CA CYS A 2 29.46 -1.16 6.02
C CYS A 2 27.93 -1.05 5.86
N ALA A 3 27.45 -1.02 4.62
CA ALA A 3 26.02 -1.02 4.34
C ALA A 3 25.40 -2.30 4.93
N VAL A 4 24.31 -2.14 5.69
CA VAL A 4 23.56 -3.30 6.19
C VAL A 4 23.02 -4.04 4.96
N PRO A 5 23.25 -5.36 4.84
CA PRO A 5 22.73 -6.10 3.69
C PRO A 5 21.21 -6.09 3.70
N PRO A 6 20.56 -6.02 2.53
CA PRO A 6 19.12 -5.99 2.44
C PRO A 6 18.50 -7.28 3.01
N PRO A 7 17.38 -7.18 3.75
CA PRO A 7 16.71 -8.35 4.25
C PRO A 7 16.16 -9.20 3.10
N HIS A 8 16.10 -10.52 3.28
CA HIS A 8 15.34 -11.40 2.40
C HIS A 8 13.85 -11.22 2.68
N ILE A 9 13.01 -11.20 1.64
CA ILE A 9 11.63 -10.77 1.75
C ILE A 9 10.63 -11.74 1.12
N SER A 10 9.42 -11.72 1.66
CA SER A 10 8.21 -12.32 1.08
C SER A 10 7.21 -11.22 0.71
N ILE A 11 6.65 -11.27 -0.49
CA ILE A 11 5.64 -10.31 -0.98
C ILE A 11 4.34 -11.04 -1.27
N THR A 12 3.30 -10.70 -0.53
CA THR A 12 1.92 -11.11 -0.82
C THR A 12 1.24 -10.04 -1.65
N GLY A 13 1.06 -10.32 -2.96
CA GLY A 13 0.51 -9.37 -3.92
C GLY A 13 1.55 -8.74 -4.85
N LEU A 14 2.02 -9.51 -5.85
CA LEU A 14 2.95 -9.05 -6.89
C LEU A 14 2.20 -8.27 -7.98
N GLY A 15 1.63 -7.12 -7.62
CA GLY A 15 0.89 -6.24 -8.50
C GLY A 15 1.55 -4.86 -8.64
N TYR A 16 0.73 -3.81 -8.65
CA TYR A 16 1.12 -2.43 -8.92
C TYR A 16 2.26 -1.88 -8.04
N LEU A 17 2.29 -2.24 -6.76
CA LEU A 17 3.40 -1.92 -5.84
C LEU A 17 4.39 -3.07 -5.71
N GLY A 18 3.89 -4.30 -5.70
CA GLY A 18 4.70 -5.48 -5.41
C GLY A 18 5.74 -5.79 -6.47
N LEU A 19 5.42 -5.61 -7.76
CA LEU A 19 6.35 -5.85 -8.85
C LEU A 19 7.58 -4.93 -8.79
N PRO A 20 7.43 -3.59 -8.78
CA PRO A 20 8.60 -2.69 -8.68
C PRO A 20 9.34 -2.85 -7.33
N LEU A 21 8.65 -3.19 -6.25
CA LEU A 21 9.28 -3.48 -4.96
C LEU A 21 10.16 -4.73 -5.04
N ALA A 22 9.66 -5.83 -5.63
CA ALA A 22 10.39 -7.07 -5.82
C ALA A 22 11.66 -6.85 -6.67
N GLN A 23 11.52 -6.13 -7.78
CA GLN A 23 12.65 -5.77 -8.64
C GLN A 23 13.71 -4.96 -7.88
N LYS A 24 13.27 -3.97 -7.08
CA LYS A 24 14.17 -3.14 -6.29
C LYS A 24 14.95 -3.98 -5.26
N PHE A 25 14.31 -4.87 -4.52
CA PHE A 25 14.98 -5.78 -3.58
C PHE A 25 15.94 -6.73 -4.28
N TYR A 26 15.55 -7.29 -5.40
CA TYR A 26 16.44 -8.16 -6.19
C TYR A 26 17.70 -7.42 -6.66
N GLN A 27 17.56 -6.19 -7.18
CA GLN A 27 18.70 -5.34 -7.59
C GLN A 27 19.68 -5.06 -6.44
N HIS A 28 19.21 -5.14 -5.19
CA HIS A 28 20.04 -5.00 -3.99
C HIS A 28 20.47 -6.36 -3.41
N SER A 29 20.47 -7.43 -4.20
CA SER A 29 20.93 -8.78 -3.80
C SER A 29 20.08 -9.46 -2.71
N SER A 30 18.83 -9.04 -2.52
CA SER A 30 17.89 -9.73 -1.64
C SER A 30 17.33 -10.99 -2.32
N ARG A 31 17.12 -12.07 -1.55
CA ARG A 31 16.28 -13.18 -2.00
C ARG A 31 14.82 -12.80 -1.82
N VAL A 32 14.08 -12.83 -2.91
CA VAL A 32 12.65 -12.45 -2.94
C VAL A 32 11.80 -13.68 -3.23
N ALA A 33 10.77 -13.90 -2.42
CA ALA A 33 9.66 -14.79 -2.73
C ALA A 33 8.40 -13.95 -2.88
N ALA A 34 7.55 -14.24 -3.85
CA ALA A 34 6.32 -13.50 -4.07
C ALA A 34 5.14 -14.44 -4.38
N ILE A 35 3.94 -13.99 -4.06
CA ILE A 35 2.68 -14.68 -4.36
C ILE A 35 1.84 -13.81 -5.28
N LYS A 36 1.31 -14.42 -6.33
CA LYS A 36 0.37 -13.83 -7.28
C LYS A 36 -0.73 -14.84 -7.63
N ARG A 37 -1.95 -14.38 -7.84
CA ARG A 37 -3.07 -15.28 -8.19
C ARG A 37 -2.92 -15.88 -9.58
N SER A 38 -2.41 -15.11 -10.54
CA SER A 38 -2.19 -15.53 -11.91
C SER A 38 -0.98 -14.83 -12.52
N LEU A 39 -0.21 -15.55 -13.34
CA LEU A 39 0.96 -15.01 -14.03
C LEU A 39 0.55 -14.12 -15.21
N THR A 40 1.40 -13.15 -15.48
CA THR A 40 1.39 -12.33 -16.70
C THR A 40 2.70 -12.53 -17.44
N SER A 41 2.80 -12.03 -18.69
CA SER A 41 4.07 -12.07 -19.46
C SER A 41 5.23 -11.41 -18.72
N ASP A 42 4.96 -10.37 -17.97
CA ASP A 42 5.98 -9.59 -17.24
C ASP A 42 6.56 -10.34 -16.04
N ASP A 43 5.85 -11.36 -15.55
CA ASP A 43 6.27 -12.16 -14.39
C ASP A 43 7.25 -13.28 -14.75
N ILE A 44 7.21 -13.79 -16.00
CA ILE A 44 7.87 -15.06 -16.39
C ILE A 44 9.40 -14.97 -16.28
N ASN A 45 9.97 -13.79 -16.48
CA ASN A 45 11.43 -13.57 -16.47
C ASN A 45 11.92 -12.88 -15.20
N LEU A 46 11.10 -12.82 -14.14
CA LEU A 46 11.55 -12.25 -12.87
C LEU A 46 12.52 -13.20 -12.18
N PRO A 47 13.71 -12.75 -11.81
CA PRO A 47 14.72 -13.59 -11.13
C PRO A 47 14.42 -13.71 -9.63
N ILE A 48 13.17 -14.06 -9.30
CA ILE A 48 12.66 -14.23 -7.92
C ILE A 48 11.91 -15.56 -7.83
N HIS A 49 11.71 -16.05 -6.61
CA HIS A 49 10.78 -17.17 -6.42
C HIS A 49 9.34 -16.68 -6.52
N LEU A 50 8.55 -17.27 -7.40
CA LEU A 50 7.17 -16.86 -7.63
C LEU A 50 6.22 -18.05 -7.49
N ASP A 51 5.37 -18.01 -6.47
CA ASP A 51 4.30 -18.95 -6.24
C ASP A 51 2.96 -18.42 -6.77
N THR A 52 2.15 -19.32 -7.35
CA THR A 52 0.85 -18.97 -7.93
C THR A 52 -0.24 -19.73 -7.21
N PHE A 53 -1.04 -19.03 -6.40
CA PHE A 53 -2.25 -19.55 -5.79
C PHE A 53 -3.21 -18.44 -5.34
N ASP A 54 -4.48 -18.81 -5.13
CA ASP A 54 -5.51 -17.88 -4.67
C ASP A 54 -5.56 -17.86 -3.14
N LEU A 55 -5.31 -16.71 -2.54
CA LEU A 55 -5.41 -16.51 -1.09
C LEU A 55 -6.85 -16.60 -0.56
N GLY A 56 -7.86 -16.57 -1.43
CA GLY A 56 -9.23 -16.80 -1.07
C GLY A 56 -9.61 -18.28 -0.94
N SER A 57 -8.72 -19.21 -1.29
CA SER A 57 -8.98 -20.65 -1.15
C SER A 57 -8.81 -21.11 0.30
N SER A 58 -9.55 -22.13 0.71
CA SER A 58 -9.57 -22.67 2.08
C SER A 58 -8.24 -23.29 2.51
N ASP A 59 -7.38 -23.65 1.57
CA ASP A 59 -6.09 -24.27 1.77
C ASP A 59 -4.90 -23.30 1.55
N ALA A 60 -5.18 -22.02 1.29
CA ALA A 60 -4.19 -21.03 0.96
C ALA A 60 -3.06 -20.87 2.01
N PHE A 61 -3.36 -21.16 3.28
CA PHE A 61 -2.42 -21.00 4.39
C PHE A 61 -1.81 -22.32 4.90
N GLN A 62 -1.86 -23.38 4.10
CA GLN A 62 -1.12 -24.59 4.38
C GLN A 62 0.39 -24.33 4.28
N THR A 63 1.15 -24.71 5.30
CA THR A 63 2.59 -24.42 5.41
C THR A 63 3.41 -24.91 4.22
N ALA A 64 3.00 -25.98 3.56
CA ALA A 64 3.67 -26.51 2.38
C ALA A 64 3.72 -25.52 1.19
N LEU A 65 2.67 -24.69 1.03
CA LEU A 65 2.62 -23.64 0.00
C LEU A 65 3.57 -22.49 0.30
N TRP A 66 3.89 -22.26 1.59
CA TRP A 66 4.70 -21.14 2.05
C TRP A 66 6.16 -21.47 2.33
N ARG A 67 6.63 -22.67 1.97
CA ARG A 67 8.00 -23.14 2.25
C ARG A 67 9.09 -22.20 1.75
N HIS A 68 8.88 -21.51 0.63
CA HIS A 68 9.82 -20.56 0.06
C HIS A 68 9.69 -19.14 0.65
N HIS A 69 8.68 -18.93 1.48
CA HIS A 69 8.41 -17.68 2.19
C HIS A 69 8.87 -17.76 3.65
N ALA A 70 8.78 -18.94 4.26
CA ALA A 70 9.00 -19.19 5.68
C ALA A 70 10.41 -18.81 6.17
N ASP A 71 11.43 -18.85 5.30
CA ASP A 71 12.81 -18.46 5.62
C ASP A 71 13.09 -16.94 5.43
N LYS A 72 12.07 -16.15 5.08
CA LYS A 72 12.20 -14.70 4.88
C LYS A 72 11.81 -13.96 6.16
N PRO A 73 12.72 -13.14 6.74
CA PRO A 73 12.44 -12.43 7.99
C PRO A 73 11.45 -11.27 7.84
N VAL A 74 11.22 -10.77 6.63
CA VAL A 74 10.33 -9.63 6.35
C VAL A 74 9.25 -10.02 5.37
N TRP A 75 7.99 -9.84 5.76
CA TRP A 75 6.84 -10.13 4.92
C TRP A 75 6.02 -8.87 4.63
N PHE A 76 5.64 -8.70 3.36
CA PHE A 76 4.78 -7.63 2.88
C PHE A 76 3.40 -8.15 2.52
N PHE A 77 2.35 -7.41 2.91
CA PHE A 77 0.99 -7.60 2.41
C PHE A 77 0.55 -6.36 1.63
N LEU A 78 0.40 -6.48 0.31
CA LEU A 78 0.18 -5.38 -0.62
C LEU A 78 -1.15 -5.47 -1.38
N LEU A 79 -2.03 -6.40 -1.00
CA LEU A 79 -3.32 -6.58 -1.65
C LEU A 79 -4.37 -5.62 -1.09
N PRO A 80 -5.17 -4.96 -1.95
CA PRO A 80 -6.29 -4.14 -1.49
C PRO A 80 -7.50 -5.03 -1.13
N PRO A 81 -8.45 -4.53 -0.30
CA PRO A 81 -9.66 -5.27 0.06
C PRO A 81 -10.46 -5.79 -1.13
N SER A 82 -10.51 -5.03 -2.22
CA SER A 82 -11.24 -5.42 -3.44
C SER A 82 -10.70 -6.67 -4.16
N SER A 83 -9.53 -7.16 -3.77
CA SER A 83 -8.94 -8.37 -4.37
C SER A 83 -9.30 -9.67 -3.67
N LEU A 84 -9.94 -9.61 -2.49
CA LEU A 84 -10.24 -10.76 -1.64
C LEU A 84 -11.68 -10.67 -1.09
N THR A 85 -12.42 -11.77 -1.14
CA THR A 85 -13.80 -11.83 -0.63
C THR A 85 -13.85 -11.69 0.90
N HIS A 86 -12.90 -12.32 1.61
CA HIS A 86 -12.79 -12.34 3.07
C HIS A 86 -11.48 -11.68 3.51
N TYR A 87 -11.33 -10.39 3.19
CA TYR A 87 -10.07 -9.67 3.33
C TYR A 87 -9.48 -9.75 4.74
N ALA A 88 -10.25 -9.38 5.75
CA ALA A 88 -9.77 -9.34 7.14
C ALA A 88 -9.35 -10.73 7.64
N ASP A 89 -10.13 -11.77 7.33
CA ASP A 89 -9.80 -13.15 7.72
C ASP A 89 -8.55 -13.65 7.01
N THR A 90 -8.39 -13.29 5.74
CA THR A 90 -7.18 -13.64 4.96
C THR A 90 -5.93 -13.01 5.57
N VAL A 91 -5.97 -11.72 5.92
CA VAL A 91 -4.82 -11.04 6.56
C VAL A 91 -4.55 -11.62 7.94
N LYS A 92 -5.59 -11.97 8.69
CA LYS A 92 -5.44 -12.66 9.98
C LYS A 92 -4.69 -13.97 9.84
N GLN A 93 -5.13 -14.86 8.94
CA GLN A 93 -4.48 -16.14 8.69
C GLN A 93 -3.02 -15.96 8.20
N TRP A 94 -2.79 -14.96 7.34
CA TRP A 94 -1.44 -14.59 6.89
C TRP A 94 -0.53 -14.18 8.06
N ALA A 95 -1.01 -13.38 8.99
CA ALA A 95 -0.22 -12.94 10.15
C ALA A 95 0.01 -14.09 11.14
N GLU A 96 -0.97 -14.98 11.34
CA GLU A 96 -0.84 -16.19 12.15
C GLU A 96 0.22 -17.12 11.58
N LEU A 97 0.22 -17.32 10.26
CA LEU A 97 1.24 -18.11 9.57
C LEU A 97 2.62 -17.46 9.68
N ALA A 98 2.73 -16.14 9.49
CA ALA A 98 3.97 -15.40 9.64
C ALA A 98 4.55 -15.58 11.05
N ARG A 99 3.72 -15.49 12.10
CA ARG A 99 4.11 -15.75 13.47
C ARG A 99 4.59 -17.19 13.68
N ALA A 100 3.89 -18.19 13.11
CA ALA A 100 4.30 -19.59 13.17
C ALA A 100 5.62 -19.85 12.46
N CYS A 101 5.95 -19.08 11.42
CA CYS A 101 7.23 -19.11 10.70
C CYS A 101 8.33 -18.25 11.37
N ASN A 102 8.08 -17.68 12.54
CA ASN A 102 9.01 -16.77 13.25
C ASN A 102 9.44 -15.54 12.40
N VAL A 103 8.57 -15.02 11.58
CA VAL A 103 8.80 -13.79 10.82
C VAL A 103 9.05 -12.64 11.79
N GLN A 104 10.05 -11.82 11.50
CA GLN A 104 10.51 -10.77 12.38
C GLN A 104 9.87 -9.42 12.12
N HIS A 105 9.35 -9.20 10.90
CA HIS A 105 8.82 -7.92 10.50
C HIS A 105 7.67 -8.08 9.49
N LEU A 106 6.50 -7.56 9.82
CA LEU A 106 5.37 -7.42 8.92
C LEU A 106 5.25 -5.99 8.43
N ILE A 107 5.08 -5.81 7.13
CA ILE A 107 4.84 -4.52 6.50
C ILE A 107 3.52 -4.60 5.73
N PHE A 108 2.57 -3.79 6.15
CA PHE A 108 1.20 -3.79 5.63
C PHE A 108 0.87 -2.48 4.93
N THR A 109 0.39 -2.55 3.69
CA THR A 109 -0.16 -1.36 3.01
C THR A 109 -1.61 -1.16 3.39
N SER A 110 -1.85 -0.10 4.14
CA SER A 110 -3.15 0.43 4.49
C SER A 110 -3.53 1.62 3.60
N SER A 111 -4.56 2.34 3.95
CA SER A 111 -5.09 3.47 3.17
C SER A 111 -5.50 4.63 4.05
N THR A 112 -5.26 5.85 3.60
CA THR A 112 -5.79 7.07 4.23
C THR A 112 -7.32 7.17 4.18
N SER A 113 -8.02 6.22 3.52
CA SER A 113 -9.48 6.11 3.59
C SER A 113 -10.03 5.82 4.99
N VAL A 114 -9.20 5.25 5.89
CA VAL A 114 -9.57 5.02 7.30
C VAL A 114 -9.92 6.31 8.05
N TYR A 115 -9.46 7.47 7.58
CA TYR A 115 -9.80 8.78 8.17
C TYR A 115 -11.17 9.33 7.74
N GLY A 116 -11.91 8.64 6.86
CA GLY A 116 -13.18 9.12 6.30
C GLY A 116 -12.99 10.24 5.28
N ASP A 117 -14.06 11.02 5.01
CA ASP A 117 -14.07 12.12 4.04
C ASP A 117 -14.46 13.47 4.65
N THR A 118 -14.67 13.53 5.95
CA THR A 118 -14.99 14.77 6.68
C THR A 118 -13.85 15.78 6.54
N ALA A 119 -14.21 17.05 6.29
CA ALA A 119 -13.23 18.12 6.12
C ALA A 119 -12.51 18.42 7.44
N ARG A 120 -11.30 17.94 7.57
CA ARG A 120 -10.41 18.16 8.71
C ARG A 120 -8.96 17.85 8.34
N GLU A 121 -8.02 18.30 9.12
CA GLU A 121 -6.64 17.80 9.05
C GLU A 121 -6.53 16.48 9.84
N CYS A 122 -5.80 15.52 9.28
CA CYS A 122 -5.56 14.20 9.88
C CYS A 122 -4.08 13.85 9.74
N ASP A 123 -3.49 13.40 10.82
CA ASP A 123 -2.20 12.73 10.85
C ASP A 123 -2.32 11.35 11.51
N GLU A 124 -1.22 10.71 11.83
CA GLU A 124 -1.21 9.38 12.43
C GLU A 124 -1.85 9.34 13.83
N THR A 125 -1.96 10.47 14.52
CA THR A 125 -2.61 10.59 15.84
C THR A 125 -4.11 10.82 15.76
N ALA A 126 -4.62 11.17 14.55
CA ALA A 126 -6.03 11.46 14.35
C ALA A 126 -6.90 10.19 14.51
N THR A 127 -8.00 10.31 15.23
CA THR A 127 -8.97 9.23 15.35
C THR A 127 -9.52 8.83 13.98
N PRO A 128 -9.42 7.55 13.57
CA PRO A 128 -10.02 7.05 12.34
C PRO A 128 -11.56 7.22 12.34
N ASP A 129 -12.11 7.46 11.14
CA ASP A 129 -13.56 7.62 10.90
C ASP A 129 -13.95 6.93 9.57
N PRO A 130 -13.80 5.59 9.46
CA PRO A 130 -13.99 4.89 8.20
C PRO A 130 -15.45 4.89 7.75
N GLN A 131 -15.73 5.52 6.60
CA GLN A 131 -17.09 5.69 6.06
C GLN A 131 -17.49 4.60 5.06
N THR A 132 -16.54 3.82 4.54
CA THR A 132 -16.82 2.73 3.60
C THR A 132 -16.52 1.37 4.24
N GLU A 133 -17.16 0.30 3.71
CA GLU A 133 -16.89 -1.06 4.18
C GLU A 133 -15.42 -1.45 4.00
N SER A 134 -14.83 -1.10 2.87
CA SER A 134 -13.40 -1.32 2.60
C SER A 134 -12.51 -0.62 3.65
N ALA A 135 -12.83 0.62 4.03
CA ALA A 135 -12.07 1.37 5.04
C ALA A 135 -12.22 0.74 6.44
N ARG A 136 -13.43 0.24 6.78
CA ARG A 136 -13.67 -0.48 8.05
C ARG A 136 -12.86 -1.77 8.12
N GLN A 137 -12.85 -2.55 7.04
CA GLN A 137 -12.05 -3.79 6.97
C GLN A 137 -10.55 -3.51 7.10
N ILE A 138 -10.05 -2.47 6.44
CA ILE A 138 -8.65 -2.05 6.58
C ILE A 138 -8.33 -1.69 8.02
N LEU A 139 -9.16 -0.86 8.67
CA LEU A 139 -8.92 -0.43 10.05
C LEU A 139 -8.94 -1.60 11.05
N ALA A 140 -9.90 -2.51 10.91
CA ALA A 140 -9.96 -3.74 11.72
C ALA A 140 -8.71 -4.61 11.52
N THR A 141 -8.20 -4.67 10.29
CA THR A 141 -6.97 -5.39 9.94
C THR A 141 -5.74 -4.74 10.58
N GLU A 142 -5.63 -3.40 10.56
CA GLU A 142 -4.54 -2.66 11.24
C GLU A 142 -4.47 -3.03 12.72
N GLN A 143 -5.62 -2.97 13.41
CA GLN A 143 -5.70 -3.29 14.84
C GLN A 143 -5.28 -4.74 15.12
N TYR A 144 -5.78 -5.68 14.32
CA TYR A 144 -5.41 -7.09 14.46
C TYR A 144 -3.89 -7.30 14.29
N LEU A 145 -3.30 -6.68 13.26
CA LEU A 145 -1.85 -6.81 13.01
C LEU A 145 -1.03 -6.26 14.18
N LEU A 146 -1.39 -5.09 14.71
CA LEU A 146 -0.71 -4.50 15.87
C LEU A 146 -0.72 -5.42 17.10
N ASP A 147 -1.75 -6.26 17.25
CA ASP A 147 -1.92 -7.20 18.36
C ASP A 147 -1.43 -8.64 18.03
N SER A 148 -0.94 -8.89 16.81
CA SER A 148 -0.62 -10.24 16.30
C SER A 148 0.55 -10.95 17.01
N GLY A 149 1.36 -10.23 17.79
CA GLY A 149 2.52 -10.78 18.51
C GLY A 149 3.80 -10.92 17.66
N VAL A 150 3.79 -10.48 16.39
CA VAL A 150 5.02 -10.38 15.58
C VAL A 150 5.88 -9.23 16.13
N PRO A 151 7.22 -9.38 16.22
CA PRO A 151 8.08 -8.39 16.89
C PRO A 151 8.00 -6.97 16.31
N ASN A 152 8.00 -6.84 14.97
CA ASN A 152 7.96 -5.56 14.30
C ASN A 152 6.81 -5.51 13.29
N ILE A 153 6.05 -4.43 13.34
CA ILE A 153 4.88 -4.22 12.47
C ILE A 153 4.86 -2.78 12.01
N ASP A 154 4.92 -2.59 10.70
CA ASP A 154 4.77 -1.29 10.07
C ASP A 154 3.48 -1.25 9.25
N ILE A 155 2.61 -0.31 9.57
CA ILE A 155 1.39 -0.01 8.86
C ILE A 155 1.59 1.28 8.08
N LEU A 156 1.56 1.19 6.74
CA LEU A 156 1.74 2.32 5.84
C LEU A 156 0.40 2.70 5.22
N ARG A 157 -0.23 3.77 5.72
CA ARG A 157 -1.47 4.33 5.18
C ARG A 157 -1.16 5.16 3.94
N LEU A 158 -1.39 4.58 2.78
CA LEU A 158 -1.09 5.22 1.50
C LEU A 158 -2.17 6.22 1.11
N GLY A 159 -1.76 7.36 0.57
CA GLY A 159 -2.62 8.24 -0.22
C GLY A 159 -3.06 7.59 -1.53
N GLY A 160 -3.85 8.30 -2.32
CA GLY A 160 -4.25 7.85 -3.65
C GLY A 160 -3.04 7.62 -4.54
N LEU A 161 -2.82 6.38 -4.98
CA LEU A 161 -1.67 6.01 -5.79
C LEU A 161 -1.83 6.47 -7.25
N TYR A 162 -0.76 7.03 -7.81
CA TYR A 162 -0.70 7.38 -9.22
C TYR A 162 0.70 7.16 -9.82
N CYS A 163 0.78 7.01 -11.13
CA CYS A 163 1.98 7.07 -11.96
C CYS A 163 1.57 7.31 -13.41
N ALA A 164 2.52 7.59 -14.30
CA ALA A 164 2.24 7.89 -15.69
C ALA A 164 1.48 6.76 -16.42
N GLU A 165 1.89 5.49 -16.19
CA GLU A 165 1.30 4.33 -16.89
C GLU A 165 -0.12 3.99 -16.39
N ARG A 166 -0.50 4.45 -15.21
CA ARG A 166 -1.81 4.21 -14.61
C ARG A 166 -2.32 5.47 -13.91
N HIS A 167 -2.47 6.53 -14.68
CA HIS A 167 -2.89 7.81 -14.13
C HIS A 167 -4.43 7.90 -14.03
N PRO A 168 -4.99 8.30 -12.86
CA PRO A 168 -6.44 8.44 -12.70
C PRO A 168 -7.08 9.45 -13.67
N VAL A 169 -6.32 10.45 -14.12
CA VAL A 169 -6.80 11.50 -15.03
C VAL A 169 -7.33 10.93 -16.35
N SER A 170 -6.74 9.86 -16.89
CA SER A 170 -7.18 9.23 -18.14
C SER A 170 -8.65 8.76 -18.10
N ARG A 171 -9.16 8.45 -16.91
CA ARG A 171 -10.57 8.10 -16.71
C ARG A 171 -11.44 9.34 -16.40
N LEU A 172 -10.83 10.37 -15.82
CA LEU A 172 -11.57 11.59 -15.45
C LEU A 172 -11.91 12.43 -16.68
N VAL A 173 -11.00 12.54 -17.64
CA VAL A 173 -11.26 13.31 -18.88
C VAL A 173 -12.41 12.76 -19.74
N GLN A 174 -12.86 11.54 -19.46
CA GLN A 174 -14.01 10.92 -20.12
C GLN A 174 -15.34 11.23 -19.42
N LYS A 175 -15.31 11.92 -18.28
CA LYS A 175 -16.51 12.25 -17.50
C LYS A 175 -16.85 13.71 -17.62
N GLN A 176 -18.14 14.03 -17.50
CA GLN A 176 -18.65 15.39 -17.47
C GLN A 176 -19.21 15.72 -16.08
N ASN A 177 -19.18 17.00 -15.74
CA ASN A 177 -19.78 17.53 -14.53
C ASN A 177 -19.33 16.83 -13.24
N ILE A 178 -18.00 16.62 -13.11
CA ILE A 178 -17.37 15.88 -12.00
C ILE A 178 -17.51 16.70 -10.72
N GLN A 179 -18.12 16.10 -9.70
CA GLN A 179 -18.27 16.72 -8.39
C GLN A 179 -16.99 16.64 -7.53
N GLY A 180 -16.86 17.56 -6.57
CA GLY A 180 -15.76 17.56 -5.61
C GLY A 180 -14.46 18.11 -6.20
N GLY A 181 -14.53 19.02 -7.16
CA GLY A 181 -13.38 19.66 -7.78
C GLY A 181 -12.53 20.46 -6.80
N ASN A 182 -13.15 21.11 -5.82
CA ASN A 182 -12.46 21.94 -4.82
C ASN A 182 -11.93 21.16 -3.61
N ARG A 183 -12.21 19.85 -3.49
CA ARG A 183 -11.65 19.03 -2.41
C ARG A 183 -10.13 18.91 -2.53
N PRO A 184 -9.37 19.04 -1.43
CA PRO A 184 -7.94 18.76 -1.42
C PRO A 184 -7.67 17.33 -1.89
N ILE A 185 -6.61 17.14 -2.67
CA ILE A 185 -6.17 15.80 -3.05
C ILE A 185 -5.13 15.28 -2.06
N ASN A 186 -5.21 13.99 -1.74
CA ASN A 186 -4.27 13.29 -0.87
C ASN A 186 -3.72 12.10 -1.64
N ILE A 187 -2.58 12.30 -2.27
CA ILE A 187 -1.97 11.35 -3.22
C ILE A 187 -0.53 11.04 -2.86
N VAL A 188 -0.03 9.98 -3.46
CA VAL A 188 1.38 9.63 -3.44
C VAL A 188 1.77 8.96 -4.76
N HIS A 189 2.87 9.41 -5.36
CA HIS A 189 3.40 8.76 -6.54
C HIS A 189 3.87 7.33 -6.21
N ARG A 190 3.58 6.38 -7.12
CA ARG A 190 3.95 4.97 -6.93
C ARG A 190 5.40 4.77 -6.49
N ASN A 191 6.34 5.49 -7.08
CA ASN A 191 7.77 5.33 -6.76
C ASN A 191 8.10 5.78 -5.33
N ILE A 192 7.43 6.81 -4.80
CA ILE A 192 7.58 7.25 -3.41
C ILE A 192 7.05 6.18 -2.48
N ALA A 193 5.88 5.59 -2.79
CA ALA A 193 5.32 4.50 -2.00
C ALA A 193 6.23 3.26 -2.00
N VAL A 194 6.78 2.88 -3.15
CA VAL A 194 7.75 1.77 -3.28
C VAL A 194 9.03 2.05 -2.51
N GLU A 195 9.56 3.28 -2.59
CA GLU A 195 10.73 3.68 -1.82
C GLU A 195 10.47 3.60 -0.32
N SER A 196 9.32 4.11 0.14
CA SER A 196 8.93 4.04 1.56
C SER A 196 8.83 2.59 2.05
N LEU A 197 8.21 1.69 1.27
CA LEU A 197 8.15 0.26 1.57
C LEU A 197 9.54 -0.37 1.66
N PHE A 198 10.41 -0.04 0.69
CA PHE A 198 11.77 -0.55 0.65
C PHE A 198 12.56 -0.11 1.88
N GLN A 199 12.57 1.18 2.21
CA GLN A 199 13.29 1.72 3.37
C GLN A 199 12.75 1.20 4.70
N THR A 200 11.44 0.96 4.81
CA THR A 200 10.81 0.39 6.00
C THR A 200 11.40 -0.97 6.36
N ALA A 201 11.70 -1.81 5.38
CA ALA A 201 12.22 -3.14 5.62
C ALA A 201 13.61 -3.19 6.28
N PHE A 202 14.41 -2.12 6.13
CA PHE A 202 15.74 -2.03 6.75
C PHE A 202 15.71 -1.53 8.19
N ASN A 203 14.56 -0.98 8.62
CA ASN A 203 14.45 -0.27 9.89
C ASN A 203 13.31 -0.85 10.75
N PRO A 204 13.41 -2.13 11.21
CA PRO A 204 12.42 -2.65 12.15
C PRO A 204 12.45 -1.84 13.44
N GLY A 205 11.30 -1.51 14.02
CA GLY A 205 11.23 -0.60 15.18
C GLY A 205 9.98 -0.80 16.05
N GLY A 206 9.55 -2.02 16.27
CA GLY A 206 8.35 -2.31 17.05
C GLY A 206 7.06 -2.10 16.25
N ARG A 207 6.07 -1.44 16.82
CA ARG A 207 4.77 -1.18 16.18
C ARG A 207 4.72 0.27 15.73
N ARG A 208 4.56 0.47 14.41
CA ARG A 208 4.55 1.82 13.84
C ARG A 208 3.42 1.97 12.83
N LEU A 209 2.91 3.17 12.77
CA LEU A 209 1.92 3.59 11.79
C LEU A 209 2.44 4.86 11.11
N LYS A 210 2.35 4.94 9.78
CA LYS A 210 2.82 6.07 9.01
C LYS A 210 1.91 6.38 7.82
N ASN A 211 1.60 7.66 7.63
CA ASN A 211 0.96 8.14 6.41
C ASN A 211 2.02 8.34 5.32
N ILE A 212 1.80 7.76 4.16
CA ILE A 212 2.67 7.94 2.99
C ILE A 212 1.92 8.79 1.97
N ILE A 213 2.30 10.05 1.89
CA ILE A 213 1.57 11.08 1.15
C ILE A 213 2.53 12.18 0.69
N GLU A 214 2.18 12.81 -0.43
CA GLU A 214 2.91 14.01 -0.87
C GLU A 214 2.52 15.23 -0.02
N PRO A 215 3.46 16.16 0.22
CA PRO A 215 3.23 17.29 1.13
C PRO A 215 2.30 18.35 0.55
N ARG A 216 2.11 18.39 -0.77
CA ARG A 216 1.20 19.32 -1.45
C ARG A 216 -0.22 18.75 -1.50
N HIS A 217 -1.21 19.60 -1.21
CA HIS A 217 -2.63 19.27 -1.25
C HIS A 217 -3.40 20.25 -2.14
N PRO A 218 -3.08 20.31 -3.46
CA PRO A 218 -3.89 21.13 -4.37
C PRO A 218 -5.32 20.62 -4.38
N THR A 219 -6.24 21.41 -4.91
CA THR A 219 -7.59 20.91 -5.19
C THR A 219 -7.55 19.81 -6.25
N ARG A 220 -8.54 18.93 -6.28
CA ARG A 220 -8.65 17.90 -7.31
C ARG A 220 -8.68 18.50 -8.71
N ARG A 221 -9.35 19.66 -8.89
CA ARG A 221 -9.40 20.40 -10.14
C ARG A 221 -7.99 20.82 -10.58
N GLU A 222 -7.26 21.51 -9.72
CA GLU A 222 -5.90 21.99 -10.03
C GLU A 222 -5.00 20.79 -10.40
N PHE A 223 -4.90 19.80 -9.53
CA PHE A 223 -4.05 18.66 -9.75
C PHE A 223 -4.35 17.92 -11.06
N PHE A 224 -5.63 17.54 -11.30
CA PHE A 224 -5.94 16.76 -12.49
C PHE A 224 -5.90 17.58 -13.76
N THR A 225 -6.05 18.90 -13.71
CA THR A 225 -5.81 19.79 -14.85
C THR A 225 -4.32 19.86 -15.21
N GLU A 226 -3.45 20.01 -14.18
CA GLU A 226 -1.99 19.97 -14.37
C GLU A 226 -1.52 18.61 -14.93
N GLU A 227 -2.03 17.51 -14.39
CA GLU A 227 -1.65 16.16 -14.84
C GLU A 227 -2.21 15.81 -16.23
N ALA A 228 -3.40 16.30 -16.58
CA ALA A 228 -3.94 16.16 -17.93
C ALA A 228 -3.04 16.87 -18.96
N ALA A 229 -2.60 18.08 -18.66
CA ALA A 229 -1.70 18.84 -19.54
C ALA A 229 -0.35 18.12 -19.73
N LYS A 230 0.21 17.49 -18.69
CA LYS A 230 1.47 16.70 -18.81
C LYS A 230 1.34 15.46 -19.70
N LEU A 231 0.12 14.95 -19.85
CA LEU A 231 -0.18 13.75 -20.66
C LEU A 231 -0.85 14.08 -22.00
N ASP A 232 -0.82 15.34 -22.42
CA ASP A 232 -1.47 15.84 -23.65
C ASP A 232 -2.98 15.47 -23.72
N LEU A 233 -3.66 15.48 -22.55
CA LEU A 233 -5.08 15.21 -22.43
C LEU A 233 -5.87 16.51 -22.18
N PRO A 234 -7.15 16.57 -22.57
CA PRO A 234 -8.00 17.70 -22.25
C PRO A 234 -8.19 17.82 -20.73
N ALA A 235 -8.41 19.03 -20.21
CA ALA A 235 -8.72 19.23 -18.81
C ALA A 235 -10.02 18.49 -18.41
N PRO A 236 -10.07 17.82 -17.26
CA PRO A 236 -11.30 17.19 -16.78
C PRO A 236 -12.40 18.23 -16.52
N ASP A 237 -13.63 17.90 -16.87
CA ASP A 237 -14.80 18.77 -16.70
C ASP A 237 -15.34 18.69 -15.25
N PHE A 238 -14.85 19.55 -14.38
CA PHE A 238 -15.33 19.68 -13.01
C PHE A 238 -16.48 20.69 -12.90
N ALA A 239 -17.58 20.27 -12.27
CA ALA A 239 -18.65 21.18 -11.90
C ALA A 239 -18.14 22.28 -10.95
N PRO A 240 -18.71 23.51 -11.00
CA PRO A 240 -18.53 24.48 -9.93
C PRO A 240 -19.02 23.90 -8.61
N ASP A 241 -18.20 23.92 -7.56
CA ASP A 241 -18.59 23.48 -6.22
C ASP A 241 -17.78 24.22 -5.14
N ASP A 242 -18.24 24.18 -3.90
CA ASP A 242 -17.60 24.69 -2.70
C ASP A 242 -17.17 23.53 -1.77
N SER A 243 -17.08 22.33 -2.32
CA SER A 243 -16.78 21.12 -1.56
C SER A 243 -15.44 21.21 -0.81
N ARG A 244 -15.47 20.77 0.43
CA ARG A 244 -14.29 20.65 1.29
C ARG A 244 -13.96 19.17 1.50
N GLY A 245 -12.76 18.87 1.94
CA GLY A 245 -12.33 17.52 2.21
C GLY A 245 -11.20 17.48 3.25
N LYS A 246 -10.81 16.29 3.62
CA LYS A 246 -9.69 16.09 4.54
C LYS A 246 -8.36 16.47 3.90
N ILE A 247 -7.43 16.91 4.74
CA ILE A 247 -6.02 17.07 4.40
C ILE A 247 -5.24 16.07 5.27
N ILE A 248 -4.49 15.18 4.62
CA ILE A 248 -3.67 14.20 5.33
C ILE A 248 -2.25 14.73 5.46
N ARG A 249 -1.73 14.68 6.67
CA ARG A 249 -0.34 15.02 6.98
C ARG A 249 0.37 13.80 7.57
N THR A 250 1.68 13.90 7.73
CA THR A 250 2.45 12.94 8.51
C THR A 250 3.20 13.70 9.61
N VAL A 251 3.19 13.18 10.82
CA VAL A 251 4.02 13.64 11.93
C VAL A 251 5.35 12.90 12.01
N CYS A 252 5.48 11.84 11.20
CA CYS A 252 6.73 11.10 11.09
C CYS A 252 7.63 11.81 10.09
N ASP A 253 8.78 12.29 10.54
CA ASP A 253 9.85 12.74 9.65
C ASP A 253 10.20 11.62 8.65
N ASN A 254 10.87 11.95 7.55
CA ASN A 254 11.28 10.99 6.51
C ASN A 254 12.08 9.78 7.04
N GLY A 255 12.34 9.73 8.32
CA GLY A 255 13.07 8.71 9.06
C GLY A 255 12.26 7.65 9.78
N LEU A 256 10.98 7.41 9.47
CA LEU A 256 10.23 6.22 9.94
C LEU A 256 10.09 6.04 11.47
N SER A 257 10.11 7.07 12.27
CA SER A 257 9.82 6.95 13.71
C SER A 257 8.52 7.66 14.09
N LEU A 258 7.62 6.95 14.74
CA LEU A 258 6.53 7.51 15.54
C LEU A 258 7.05 7.84 16.93
#